data_5b6af27a94e7be50f83d6edf1f95c1ab
#
_entry.id   5b6af27a94e7be50f83d6edf1f95c1ab
#
_cell.length_a   1.000
_cell.length_b   1.000
_cell.length_c   1.000
_cell.angle_alpha   90.00
_cell.angle_beta   90.00
_cell.angle_gamma   90.00
#
_symmetry.space_group_name_H-M   'P 1'
#
loop_
_entity.id
_entity.type
_entity.pdbx_description
1 polymer ?
#
loop_
_entity_poly.entity_id
_entity_poly.type
_entity_poly.pdbx_seq_one_letter_code
_entity_poly.pdbx_strand_id
1 'polypeptide(L)'
;MNKEELLEYIDNNSTAVTNFKDKVRADQQAKNKKRQPAKRWNDARIERQVDKFTDQFIGNIYDKLARAIKANNHTPKERWIKFIEENELLDDLEESVSMIDFEEE
;
A
#
# COMPACT_ATOMS: atom_id res chain seq x y z
N MET A 1 5.37 -12.64 10.96
CA MET A 1 4.60 -12.18 9.76
C MET A 1 5.59 -11.64 8.74
N ASN A 2 5.44 -12.04 7.50
CA ASN A 2 6.23 -11.45 6.41
C ASN A 2 5.41 -10.37 5.71
N LYS A 3 6.02 -9.72 4.73
CA LYS A 3 5.40 -8.61 4.00
C LYS A 3 4.16 -9.02 3.22
N GLU A 4 4.18 -10.20 2.60
CA GLU A 4 3.04 -10.73 1.86
C GLU A 4 1.86 -11.04 2.78
N GLU A 5 2.14 -11.60 3.94
CA GLU A 5 1.12 -11.88 4.96
C GLU A 5 0.52 -10.59 5.50
N LEU A 6 1.34 -9.55 5.66
CA LEU A 6 0.85 -8.25 6.11
C LEU A 6 -0.08 -7.64 5.07
N LEU A 7 0.31 -7.66 3.79
CA LEU A 7 -0.53 -7.18 2.70
C LEU A 7 -1.88 -7.90 2.69
N GLU A 8 -1.86 -9.22 2.77
CA GLU A 8 -3.07 -10.04 2.78
C GLU A 8 -3.95 -9.71 3.99
N TYR A 9 -3.35 -9.57 5.16
CA TYR A 9 -4.09 -9.23 6.37
C TYR A 9 -4.79 -7.87 6.24
N ILE A 10 -4.07 -6.86 5.78
CA ILE A 10 -4.63 -5.52 5.60
C ILE A 10 -5.74 -5.54 4.56
N ASP A 11 -5.51 -6.19 3.43
CA ASP A 11 -6.48 -6.23 2.33
C ASP A 11 -7.76 -6.96 2.72
N ASN A 12 -7.65 -8.01 3.53
CA ASN A 12 -8.81 -8.78 3.99
C ASN A 12 -9.62 -8.07 5.08
N ASN A 13 -9.03 -7.11 5.78
CA ASN A 13 -9.66 -6.47 6.94
C ASN A 13 -9.86 -4.95 6.78
N SER A 14 -9.50 -4.38 5.64
CA SER A 14 -9.53 -2.95 5.42
C SER A 14 -9.64 -2.63 3.93
N THR A 15 -10.15 -1.45 3.61
CA THR A 15 -10.21 -0.94 2.24
C THR A 15 -8.93 -0.19 1.84
N ALA A 16 -7.97 -0.06 2.76
CA ALA A 16 -6.80 0.79 2.57
C ALA A 16 -5.98 0.42 1.33
N VAL A 17 -5.72 -0.87 1.11
CA VAL A 17 -4.92 -1.33 -0.05
C VAL A 17 -5.65 -1.04 -1.36
N THR A 18 -6.93 -1.40 -1.45
CA THR A 18 -7.75 -1.14 -2.63
C THR A 18 -7.80 0.35 -2.94
N ASN A 19 -8.05 1.16 -1.92
CA ASN A 19 -8.12 2.62 -2.09
C ASN A 19 -6.78 3.21 -2.52
N PHE A 20 -5.68 2.70 -1.96
CA PHE A 20 -4.34 3.12 -2.35
C PHE A 20 -4.07 2.79 -3.83
N LYS A 21 -4.35 1.56 -4.23
CA LYS A 21 -4.18 1.14 -5.63
C LYS A 21 -5.01 1.99 -6.59
N ASP A 22 -6.26 2.28 -6.22
CA ASP A 22 -7.15 3.09 -7.06
C ASP A 22 -6.62 4.50 -7.23
N LYS A 23 -6.08 5.10 -6.17
CA LYS A 23 -5.48 6.43 -6.25
C LYS A 23 -4.22 6.45 -7.12
N VAL A 24 -3.34 5.47 -6.96
CA VAL A 24 -2.13 5.35 -7.79
C VAL A 24 -2.51 5.15 -9.25
N ARG A 25 -3.47 4.28 -9.51
CA ARG A 25 -3.93 4.00 -10.89
C ARG A 25 -4.48 5.24 -11.54
N ALA A 26 -5.33 5.98 -10.84
CA ALA A 26 -5.91 7.22 -11.35
C ALA A 26 -4.83 8.26 -11.68
N ASP A 27 -3.84 8.40 -10.81
CA ASP A 27 -2.71 9.29 -11.02
C ASP A 27 -1.89 8.88 -12.26
N GLN A 28 -1.56 7.59 -12.38
CA GLN A 28 -0.79 7.08 -13.51
C GLN A 28 -1.56 7.22 -14.83
N GLN A 29 -2.87 7.00 -14.82
CA GLN A 29 -3.72 7.17 -15.99
C GLN A 29 -3.79 8.64 -16.42
N ALA A 30 -3.90 9.57 -15.45
CA ALA A 30 -3.91 10.99 -15.75
C ALA A 30 -2.58 11.45 -16.38
N LYS A 31 -1.46 10.99 -15.82
CA LYS A 31 -0.13 11.29 -16.39
C LYS A 31 0.03 10.68 -17.78
N ASN A 32 -0.51 9.47 -17.97
CA ASN A 32 -0.42 8.79 -19.24
C ASN A 32 -1.16 9.53 -20.36
N LYS A 33 -2.31 10.12 -20.06
CA LYS A 33 -3.06 10.92 -21.02
C LYS A 33 -2.29 12.15 -21.51
N LYS A 34 -1.37 12.66 -20.70
CA LYS A 34 -0.55 13.82 -21.04
C LYS A 34 0.66 13.45 -21.91
N ARG A 35 0.99 12.16 -22.01
CA ARG A 35 2.08 11.70 -22.88
C ARG A 35 1.65 11.75 -24.34
N GLN A 36 2.62 11.95 -25.22
CA GLN A 36 2.37 11.84 -26.66
C GLN A 36 1.91 10.41 -26.98
N PRO A 37 0.96 10.22 -27.93
CA PRO A 37 0.38 8.91 -28.22
C PRO A 37 1.42 7.79 -28.42
N ALA A 38 2.53 8.08 -29.09
CA ALA A 38 3.59 7.09 -29.33
C ALA A 38 4.35 6.70 -28.06
N LYS A 39 4.24 7.50 -26.99
CA LYS A 39 4.94 7.26 -25.71
C LYS A 39 4.00 6.82 -24.59
N ARG A 40 2.74 6.64 -24.89
CA ARG A 40 1.77 6.19 -23.88
C ARG A 40 2.02 4.74 -23.49
N TRP A 41 1.82 4.49 -22.22
CA TRP A 41 1.93 3.15 -21.65
C TRP A 41 0.61 2.41 -21.87
N ASN A 42 0.70 1.09 -22.05
CA ASN A 42 -0.49 0.25 -22.07
C ASN A 42 -0.95 -0.03 -20.63
N ASP A 43 -2.14 -0.63 -20.49
CA ASP A 43 -2.71 -0.91 -19.19
C ASP A 43 -1.85 -1.85 -18.34
N ALA A 44 -1.22 -2.84 -18.98
CA ALA A 44 -0.34 -3.77 -18.26
C ALA A 44 0.84 -3.03 -17.61
N ARG A 45 1.41 -2.05 -18.29
CA ARG A 45 2.51 -1.26 -17.74
C ARG A 45 2.05 -0.37 -16.58
N ILE A 46 0.85 0.21 -16.70
CA ILE A 46 0.26 1.00 -15.63
C ILE A 46 0.04 0.12 -14.41
N GLU A 47 -0.52 -1.09 -14.57
CA GLU A 47 -0.74 -2.01 -13.45
C GLU A 47 0.56 -2.43 -12.78
N ARG A 48 1.64 -2.60 -13.53
CA ARG A 48 2.96 -2.88 -12.94
C ARG A 48 3.44 -1.73 -12.06
N GLN A 49 3.17 -0.49 -12.44
CA GLN A 49 3.50 0.67 -11.59
C GLN A 49 2.63 0.69 -10.33
N VAL A 50 1.35 0.37 -10.46
CA VAL A 50 0.45 0.27 -9.30
C VAL A 50 0.98 -0.78 -8.32
N ASP A 51 1.37 -1.95 -8.81
CA ASP A 51 1.93 -3.01 -7.98
C ASP A 51 3.24 -2.60 -7.30
N LYS A 52 4.09 -1.91 -8.03
CA LYS A 52 5.37 -1.41 -7.50
C LYS A 52 5.15 -0.42 -6.36
N PHE A 53 4.26 0.55 -6.54
CA PHE A 53 3.95 1.53 -5.50
C PHE A 53 3.27 0.86 -4.29
N THR A 54 2.42 -0.11 -4.54
CA THR A 54 1.76 -0.87 -3.47
C THR A 54 2.79 -1.66 -2.65
N ASP A 55 3.73 -2.29 -3.33
CA ASP A 55 4.80 -3.03 -2.66
C ASP A 55 5.66 -2.10 -1.77
N GLN A 56 5.99 -0.93 -2.26
CA GLN A 56 6.73 0.07 -1.49
C GLN A 56 5.91 0.57 -0.28
N PHE A 57 4.64 0.82 -0.49
CA PHE A 57 3.72 1.26 0.55
C PHE A 57 3.64 0.23 1.69
N ILE A 58 3.42 -1.03 1.34
CA ILE A 58 3.35 -2.12 2.32
C ILE A 58 4.72 -2.34 2.98
N GLY A 59 5.80 -2.24 2.22
CA GLY A 59 7.16 -2.37 2.75
C GLY A 59 7.46 -1.33 3.83
N ASN A 60 7.05 -0.09 3.62
CA ASN A 60 7.23 0.97 4.60
C ASN A 60 6.42 0.71 5.87
N ILE A 61 5.19 0.24 5.73
CA ILE A 61 4.34 -0.12 6.86
C ILE A 61 4.95 -1.29 7.62
N TYR A 62 5.39 -2.31 6.89
CA TYR A 62 6.03 -3.49 7.47
C TYR A 62 7.24 -3.11 8.31
N ASP A 63 8.13 -2.28 7.78
CA ASP A 63 9.34 -1.86 8.48
C ASP A 63 9.02 -1.09 9.77
N LYS A 64 8.04 -0.20 9.71
CA LYS A 64 7.61 0.57 10.89
C LYS A 64 7.00 -0.33 11.96
N LEU A 65 6.17 -1.29 11.55
CA LEU A 65 5.55 -2.24 12.49
C LEU A 65 6.61 -3.16 13.10
N ALA A 66 7.54 -3.66 12.30
CA ALA A 66 8.60 -4.53 12.81
C ALA A 66 9.43 -3.82 13.88
N ARG A 67 9.74 -2.54 13.69
CA ARG A 67 10.46 -1.74 14.69
C ARG A 67 9.64 -1.49 15.95
N ALA A 68 8.36 -1.16 15.77
CA ALA A 68 7.47 -0.87 16.91
C ALA A 68 7.26 -2.11 17.78
N ILE A 69 7.10 -3.27 17.16
CA ILE A 69 6.89 -4.55 17.85
C ILE A 69 8.22 -5.12 18.36
N LYS A 70 9.35 -4.66 17.82
CA LYS A 70 10.67 -5.26 18.01
C LYS A 70 10.68 -6.71 17.53
N ALA A 71 10.11 -6.91 16.35
CA ALA A 71 9.92 -8.22 15.75
C ALA A 71 11.25 -8.85 15.30
N ASN A 72 11.28 -10.18 15.36
CA ASN A 72 12.38 -10.98 14.81
C ASN A 72 11.78 -12.18 14.07
N ASN A 73 12.64 -13.10 13.60
CA ASN A 73 12.21 -14.27 12.85
C ASN A 73 11.30 -15.22 13.64
N HIS A 74 11.28 -15.09 14.96
CA HIS A 74 10.50 -15.96 15.85
C HIS A 74 9.24 -15.28 16.37
N THR A 75 9.01 -14.01 16.03
CA THR A 75 7.81 -13.30 16.47
C THR A 75 6.59 -13.89 15.79
N PRO A 76 5.62 -14.42 16.55
CA PRO A 76 4.43 -15.03 15.94
C PRO A 76 3.55 -14.00 15.25
N LYS A 77 2.84 -14.45 14.22
CA LYS A 77 1.91 -13.63 13.44
C LYS A 77 0.86 -12.96 14.34
N GLU A 78 0.38 -13.67 15.34
CA GLU A 78 -0.63 -13.19 16.28
C GLU A 78 -0.17 -11.95 17.04
N ARG A 79 1.13 -11.82 17.31
CA ARG A 79 1.71 -10.64 17.95
C ARG A 79 1.56 -9.40 17.08
N TRP A 80 1.75 -9.56 15.77
CA TRP A 80 1.57 -8.48 14.80
C TRP A 80 0.10 -8.07 14.73
N ILE A 81 -0.80 -9.05 14.63
CA ILE A 81 -2.24 -8.80 14.53
C ILE A 81 -2.73 -8.08 15.79
N LYS A 82 -2.31 -8.55 16.96
CA LYS A 82 -2.67 -7.93 18.23
C LYS A 82 -2.23 -6.46 18.28
N PHE A 83 -1.00 -6.18 17.86
CA PHE A 83 -0.49 -4.82 17.84
C PHE A 83 -1.31 -3.92 16.91
N ILE A 84 -1.63 -4.42 15.73
CA ILE A 84 -2.43 -3.70 14.73
C ILE A 84 -3.82 -3.38 15.30
N GLU A 85 -4.46 -4.36 15.93
CA GLU A 85 -5.81 -4.20 16.49
C GLU A 85 -5.83 -3.26 17.69
N GLU A 86 -4.91 -3.44 18.64
CA GLU A 86 -4.84 -2.61 19.85
C GLU A 86 -4.57 -1.14 19.56
N ASN A 87 -3.86 -0.84 18.49
CA ASN A 87 -3.51 0.52 18.11
C ASN A 87 -4.41 1.09 17.01
N GLU A 88 -5.45 0.37 16.61
CA GLU A 88 -6.41 0.79 15.58
C GLU A 88 -5.72 1.24 14.28
N LEU A 89 -4.66 0.51 13.90
CA LEU A 89 -3.80 0.89 12.79
C LEU A 89 -4.49 0.81 11.43
N LEU A 90 -5.47 -0.08 11.27
CA LEU A 90 -6.21 -0.18 10.01
C LEU A 90 -7.05 1.07 9.76
N ASP A 91 -7.68 1.61 10.80
CA ASP A 91 -8.46 2.84 10.69
C ASP A 91 -7.54 4.03 10.38
N ASP A 92 -6.40 4.11 11.06
CA ASP A 92 -5.40 5.15 10.81
C ASP A 92 -4.87 5.05 9.36
N LEU A 93 -4.67 3.84 8.88
CA LEU A 93 -4.18 3.61 7.53
C LEU A 93 -5.20 4.03 6.48
N GLU A 94 -6.48 3.70 6.70
CA GLU A 94 -7.57 4.12 5.80
C GLU A 94 -7.66 5.64 5.73
N GLU A 95 -7.53 6.32 6.87
CA GLU A 95 -7.52 7.78 6.92
C GLU A 95 -6.32 8.35 6.18
N SER A 96 -5.14 7.79 6.41
CA SER A 96 -3.92 8.23 5.75
C SER A 96 -4.02 8.09 4.23
N VAL A 97 -4.56 6.98 3.75
CA VAL A 97 -4.76 6.74 2.32
C VAL A 97 -5.76 7.75 1.74
N SER A 98 -6.82 8.06 2.48
CA SER A 98 -7.82 9.04 2.01
C SER A 98 -7.24 10.44 1.83
N MET A 99 -6.16 10.74 2.54
CA MET A 99 -5.48 12.03 2.49
C MET A 99 -4.38 12.12 1.43
N ILE A 100 -4.03 11.02 0.79
CA ILE A 100 -2.99 11.02 -0.23
C ILE A 100 -3.46 11.85 -1.44
N ASP A 101 -2.61 12.79 -1.84
CA ASP A 101 -2.83 13.61 -3.01
C ASP A 101 -1.56 13.56 -3.86
N PHE A 102 -1.69 13.05 -5.07
CA PHE A 102 -0.58 12.99 -6.02
C PHE A 102 -0.60 14.28 -6.85
N GLU A 103 0.37 15.16 -6.60
CA GLU A 103 0.45 16.42 -7.32
C GLU A 103 0.78 16.19 -8.79
N GLU A 104 0.12 16.95 -9.64
CA GLU A 104 0.44 16.98 -11.06
C GLU A 104 1.52 18.01 -11.32
N GLU A 105 2.50 17.61 -12.09
CA GLU A 105 3.54 18.50 -12.58
C GLU A 105 3.37 18.80 -14.07
#